data_10edd12685c9f708ee051b9dfbebfa17
#
_entry.id   10edd12685c9f708ee051b9dfbebfa17
#
_cell.length_a   1.000
_cell.length_b   1.000
_cell.length_c   1.000
_cell.angle_alpha   90.00
_cell.angle_beta   90.00
_cell.angle_gamma   90.00
#
_symmetry.space_group_name_H-M   'P 1'
#
loop_
_entity.id
_entity.type
_entity.pdbx_description
1 polymer ?
#
loop_
_entity_poly.entity_id
_entity_poly.type
_entity_poly.pdbx_seq_one_letter_code
_entity_poly.pdbx_strand_id
1 'polypeptide(L)' 'MENTIREEWEEYYNYLEDLRKSGVTNMFGAAPYLVEDFCIDKYLAREILSNWMQNYSALSDRYGWGE' A
#
# COMPACT_ATOMS: atom_id res chain seq x y z
N MET A 1 -10.39 -5.48 14.97
CA MET A 1 -9.06 -5.47 14.44
C MET A 1 -8.60 -4.08 14.15
N GLU A 2 -7.37 -3.79 14.43
CA GLU A 2 -6.92 -2.45 14.29
C GLU A 2 -6.35 -2.20 12.95
N ASN A 3 -6.63 -1.05 12.36
CA ASN A 3 -6.06 -0.66 11.10
C ASN A 3 -5.01 0.38 11.35
N THR A 4 -3.98 -0.04 12.03
CA THR A 4 -2.94 0.86 12.47
C THR A 4 -1.89 1.02 11.39
N ILE A 5 -1.43 2.24 11.20
CA ILE A 5 -0.32 2.50 10.30
C ILE A 5 0.92 1.84 10.89
N ARG A 6 1.62 1.07 10.06
CA ARG A 6 2.81 0.36 10.49
C ARG A 6 4.02 1.03 9.86
N GLU A 7 4.90 1.54 10.69
CA GLU A 7 6.05 2.26 10.15
C GLU A 7 6.99 1.35 9.39
N GLU A 8 7.05 0.08 9.76
CA GLU A 8 7.91 -0.84 9.05
C GLU A 8 7.39 -1.12 7.65
N TRP A 9 6.18 -0.65 7.32
CA TRP A 9 5.60 -0.84 6.00
C TRP A 9 5.70 0.42 5.14
N GLU A 10 6.47 1.39 5.55
CA GLU A 10 6.57 2.65 4.81
C GLU A 10 6.98 2.42 3.36
N GLU A 11 7.90 1.52 3.15
CA GLU A 11 8.37 1.19 1.81
C GLU A 11 7.23 0.65 0.95
N TYR A 12 6.38 -0.19 1.53
CA TYR A 12 5.25 -0.73 0.81
C TYR A 12 4.22 0.36 0.51
N TYR A 13 4.00 1.25 1.47
CA TYR A 13 3.04 2.33 1.26
C TYR A 13 3.47 3.23 0.11
N ASN A 14 4.75 3.57 0.08
CA ASN A 14 5.26 4.43 -0.99
C ASN A 14 5.18 3.74 -2.33
N TYR A 15 5.45 2.45 -2.36
CA TYR A 15 5.33 1.68 -3.57
C TYR A 15 3.89 1.67 -4.08
N LEU A 16 2.93 1.49 -3.17
CA LEU A 16 1.53 1.46 -3.55
C LEU A 16 1.07 2.81 -4.08
N GLU A 17 1.57 3.88 -3.49
CA GLU A 17 1.21 5.22 -3.97
C GLU A 17 1.77 5.46 -5.36
N ASP A 18 3.00 5.04 -5.61
CA ASP A 18 3.58 5.15 -6.93
C ASP A 18 2.79 4.34 -7.95
N LEU A 19 2.38 3.16 -7.55
CA LEU A 19 1.61 2.29 -8.42
C LEU A 19 0.27 2.93 -8.76
N ARG A 20 -0.37 3.53 -7.77
CA ARG A 20 -1.63 4.20 -7.98
C ARG A 20 -1.48 5.35 -8.97
N LYS A 21 -0.43 6.14 -8.80
CA LYS A 21 -0.19 7.29 -9.66
C LYS A 21 0.14 6.89 -11.08
N SER A 22 0.78 5.75 -11.24
CA SER A 22 1.16 5.31 -12.58
C SER A 22 -0.03 4.84 -13.39
N GLY A 23 -1.11 4.42 -12.72
CA GLY A 23 -2.28 3.95 -13.41
C GLY A 23 -2.12 2.59 -14.05
N VAL A 24 -1.07 1.86 -13.70
CA VAL A 24 -0.82 0.58 -14.35
C VAL A 24 -1.82 -0.48 -13.90
N THR A 25 -2.44 -0.31 -12.73
CA THR A 25 -3.47 -1.22 -12.27
C THR A 25 -4.36 -0.48 -11.30
N ASN A 26 -5.56 -1.01 -11.07
CA ASN A 26 -6.36 -0.42 -10.01
C ASN A 26 -5.87 -0.99 -8.68
N MET A 27 -6.27 -0.40 -7.58
CA MET A 27 -5.70 -0.78 -6.31
C MET A 27 -6.09 -2.18 -5.86
N PHE A 28 -7.21 -2.68 -6.35
CA PHE A 28 -7.60 -4.03 -6.00
C PHE A 28 -6.68 -5.06 -6.65
N GLY A 29 -5.99 -4.69 -7.71
CA GLY A 29 -5.05 -5.57 -8.37
C GLY A 29 -3.62 -5.37 -7.97
N ALA A 30 -3.36 -4.62 -6.91
CA ALA A 30 -1.99 -4.26 -6.55
C ALA A 30 -1.25 -5.34 -5.78
N ALA A 31 -1.96 -6.25 -5.11
CA ALA A 31 -1.29 -7.26 -4.30
C ALA A 31 -0.27 -8.09 -5.08
N PRO A 32 -0.59 -8.58 -6.29
CA PRO A 32 0.42 -9.34 -7.04
C PRO A 32 1.69 -8.56 -7.32
N TYR A 33 1.57 -7.26 -7.48
CA TYR A 33 2.75 -6.42 -7.71
C TYR A 33 3.64 -6.41 -6.47
N LEU A 34 3.03 -6.36 -5.29
CA LEU A 34 3.79 -6.42 -4.05
C LEU A 34 4.52 -7.76 -3.92
N VAL A 35 3.82 -8.83 -4.26
CA VAL A 35 4.42 -10.15 -4.19
C VAL A 35 5.66 -10.24 -5.07
N GLU A 36 5.54 -9.71 -6.29
CA GLU A 36 6.66 -9.81 -7.21
C GLU A 36 7.80 -8.91 -6.85
N ASP A 37 7.51 -7.68 -6.47
CA ASP A 37 8.57 -6.71 -6.27
C ASP A 37 9.27 -6.87 -4.93
N PHE A 38 8.58 -7.38 -3.91
CA PHE A 38 9.17 -7.50 -2.58
C PHE A 38 9.38 -8.95 -2.16
N CYS A 39 8.98 -9.89 -2.99
CA CYS A 39 9.14 -11.32 -2.70
C CYS A 39 8.46 -11.71 -1.39
N ILE A 40 7.28 -11.19 -1.16
CA ILE A 40 6.49 -11.52 0.01
C ILE A 40 5.35 -12.44 -0.40
N ASP A 41 4.73 -13.11 0.56
CA ASP A 41 3.65 -14.00 0.18
C ASP A 41 2.37 -13.20 -0.05
N LYS A 42 1.40 -13.86 -0.68
CA LYS A 42 0.20 -13.16 -1.09
C LYS A 42 -0.67 -12.74 0.07
N TYR A 43 -0.60 -13.45 1.17
CA TYR A 43 -1.41 -13.09 2.34
C TYR A 43 -0.89 -11.80 2.96
N LEU A 44 0.42 -11.68 3.04
CA LEU A 44 1.01 -10.47 3.55
C LEU A 44 0.73 -9.31 2.60
N ALA A 45 0.84 -9.55 1.31
CA ALA A 45 0.58 -8.50 0.33
C ALA A 45 -0.85 -7.98 0.45
N ARG A 46 -1.80 -8.88 0.64
CA ARG A 46 -3.19 -8.47 0.81
C ARG A 46 -3.40 -7.69 2.09
N GLU A 47 -2.72 -8.09 3.14
CA GLU A 47 -2.83 -7.40 4.41
C GLU A 47 -2.28 -5.99 4.28
N ILE A 48 -1.15 -5.84 3.63
CA ILE A 48 -0.56 -4.53 3.41
C ILE A 48 -1.49 -3.66 2.58
N LEU A 49 -2.02 -4.20 1.51
CA LEU A 49 -2.90 -3.46 0.64
C LEU A 49 -4.17 -3.01 1.36
N SER A 50 -4.76 -3.90 2.14
CA SER A 50 -5.95 -3.58 2.90
C SER A 50 -5.65 -2.48 3.92
N ASN A 51 -4.54 -2.61 4.61
CA ASN A 51 -4.12 -1.61 5.58
C ASN A 51 -3.93 -0.25 4.91
N TRP A 52 -3.28 -0.25 3.75
CA TRP A 52 -3.03 0.97 3.00
C TRP A 52 -4.34 1.64 2.60
N MET A 53 -5.28 0.86 2.10
CA MET A 53 -6.55 1.43 1.66
C MET A 53 -7.34 2.01 2.82
N GLN A 54 -7.34 1.32 3.95
CA GLN A 54 -8.13 1.76 5.08
C GLN A 54 -7.51 2.96 5.78
N ASN A 55 -6.22 3.15 5.63
CA ASN A 55 -5.54 4.28 6.25
C ASN A 55 -5.07 5.32 5.25
N TYR A 56 -5.61 5.29 4.05
CA TYR A 56 -5.09 6.13 2.97
C TYR A 56 -5.12 7.61 3.33
N SER A 57 -6.20 8.09 3.92
CA SER A 57 -6.28 9.49 4.30
C SER A 57 -5.18 9.88 5.27
N ALA A 58 -4.99 9.06 6.30
CA ALA A 58 -3.97 9.34 7.29
C ALA A 58 -2.58 9.24 6.70
N LEU A 59 -2.38 8.27 5.80
CA LEU A 59 -1.09 8.14 5.14
C LEU A 59 -0.81 9.31 4.22
N SER A 60 -1.82 9.76 3.53
CA SER A 60 -1.70 10.90 2.65
C SER A 60 -1.28 12.14 3.41
N ASP A 61 -1.89 12.36 4.58
CA ASP A 61 -1.50 13.45 5.45
C ASP A 61 -0.08 13.30 5.95
N ARG A 62 0.27 12.09 6.36
CA ARG A 62 1.55 11.82 6.98
C ARG A 62 2.71 12.02 6.01
N TYR A 63 2.52 11.55 4.77
CA TYR A 63 3.59 11.60 3.79
C TYR A 63 3.42 12.68 2.74
N GLY A 64 2.34 13.46 2.84
CA GLY A 64 2.13 14.56 1.92
C GLY A 64 1.77 14.12 0.52
N TRP A 65 1.07 13.01 0.38
CA TRP A 65 0.68 12.52 -0.94
C TRP A 65 -0.44 13.30 -1.56
N GLY A 66 -1.32 13.80 -0.76
CA GLY A 66 -2.48 14.47 -1.27
C GLY A 66 -2.09 15.81 -1.80
N GLU A 67 -2.44 16.28 -2.81
CA GLU A 67 -2.11 17.42 -3.31
C GLU A 67 -2.75 18.51 -2.88
#